data_29efc0538452076288caa0e80c59d309
#
_entry.id   29efc0538452076288caa0e80c59d309
#
_cell.length_a   1.000
_cell.length_b   1.000
_cell.length_c   1.000
_cell.angle_alpha   90.00
_cell.angle_beta   90.00
_cell.angle_gamma   90.00
#
_symmetry.space_group_name_H-M   'P 1'
#
loop_
_entity.id
_entity.type
_entity.pdbx_description
1 polymer ?
#
loop_
_entity_poly.entity_id
_entity_poly.type
_entity_poly.pdbx_seq_one_letter_code
_entity_poly.pdbx_strand_id
1 'polypeptide(L)'
;MKSYDVKFWAIRPGKAKTRRTYEIRWKVGRTPHSSTLGNKAQADNFLSDLRQAARNGEAFDTDTGLPDSMIRATSHGRSWLEFCLSYVDMKWPAAAPKTRDGLIDALATIIPVVVGEEAPDGMDRGTLRGALRHFALAPASRELDCPPAAATALRWLEKASLPVSEVGKPQHARAVLDAISVTQDGRAASATTIARKRSVFANVIRYAVELEELPSNPLDRLSWKPPKVSEVVDRRVVVNPRQARELLTVESRQFRGHFHYAAFGVQLSNWRS
;
A
#
# COMPACT_ATOMS: atom_id res chain seq x y z
N MET A 1 -25.32 3.23 -18.68
CA MET A 1 -26.79 3.18 -18.35
C MET A 1 -27.05 1.89 -17.58
N LYS A 2 -27.95 1.85 -16.58
CA LYS A 2 -28.17 0.67 -15.73
C LYS A 2 -29.49 -0.04 -16.05
N SER A 3 -29.49 -1.39 -15.98
CA SER A 3 -30.66 -2.24 -16.20
C SER A 3 -30.68 -3.43 -15.26
N TYR A 4 -31.87 -3.87 -14.85
CA TYR A 4 -32.09 -5.09 -14.05
C TYR A 4 -32.53 -6.27 -14.93
N ASP A 5 -32.83 -6.02 -16.22
CA ASP A 5 -33.22 -7.06 -17.18
C ASP A 5 -31.95 -7.73 -17.71
N VAL A 6 -31.65 -8.92 -17.19
CA VAL A 6 -30.44 -9.69 -17.55
C VAL A 6 -30.82 -11.11 -17.94
N LYS A 7 -30.31 -11.56 -19.09
CA LYS A 7 -30.51 -12.92 -19.58
C LYS A 7 -29.17 -13.61 -19.81
N PHE A 8 -29.01 -14.80 -19.24
CA PHE A 8 -27.78 -15.60 -19.34
C PHE A 8 -28.00 -16.82 -20.25
N TRP A 9 -26.94 -17.18 -21.01
CA TRP A 9 -26.93 -18.41 -21.79
C TRP A 9 -25.93 -19.43 -21.19
N ALA A 10 -26.02 -20.67 -21.64
CA ALA A 10 -25.06 -21.71 -21.29
C ALA A 10 -23.69 -21.42 -21.87
N ILE A 11 -22.64 -21.82 -21.17
CA ILE A 11 -21.25 -21.73 -21.62
C ILE A 11 -21.06 -22.59 -22.86
N ARG A 12 -20.39 -22.06 -23.87
CA ARG A 12 -20.06 -22.78 -25.11
C ARG A 12 -18.55 -22.92 -25.27
N PRO A 13 -18.07 -23.97 -25.97
CA PRO A 13 -16.69 -24.02 -26.40
C PRO A 13 -16.35 -22.81 -27.28
N GLY A 14 -15.24 -22.15 -27.05
CA GLY A 14 -14.77 -21.04 -27.87
C GLY A 14 -14.22 -21.52 -29.22
N LYS A 15 -14.17 -20.63 -30.18
CA LYS A 15 -13.78 -20.91 -31.56
C LYS A 15 -12.25 -20.98 -31.80
N ALA A 16 -11.44 -20.82 -30.78
CA ALA A 16 -9.98 -20.81 -30.92
C ALA A 16 -9.43 -22.20 -31.34
N LYS A 17 -8.69 -22.26 -32.44
CA LYS A 17 -8.15 -23.50 -33.01
C LYS A 17 -6.95 -24.07 -32.22
N THR A 18 -6.20 -23.24 -31.50
CA THR A 18 -4.94 -23.60 -30.84
C THR A 18 -5.04 -23.84 -29.34
N ARG A 19 -6.09 -23.35 -28.68
CA ARG A 19 -6.28 -23.50 -27.23
C ARG A 19 -7.76 -23.66 -26.90
N ARG A 20 -8.10 -24.58 -26.00
CA ARG A 20 -9.48 -24.69 -25.51
C ARG A 20 -9.85 -23.43 -24.74
N THR A 21 -10.91 -22.75 -25.21
CA THR A 21 -11.48 -21.56 -24.58
C THR A 21 -12.98 -21.80 -24.35
N TYR A 22 -13.56 -21.04 -23.45
CA TYR A 22 -14.98 -21.13 -23.06
C TYR A 22 -15.59 -19.75 -23.20
N GLU A 23 -16.64 -19.65 -24.01
CA GLU A 23 -17.37 -18.41 -24.26
C GLU A 23 -18.60 -18.37 -23.37
N ILE A 24 -18.70 -17.28 -22.60
CA ILE A 24 -19.86 -16.93 -21.77
C ILE A 24 -20.59 -15.81 -22.47
N ARG A 25 -21.92 -15.91 -22.55
CA ARG A 25 -22.75 -14.91 -23.20
C ARG A 25 -23.90 -14.53 -22.30
N TRP A 26 -24.19 -13.23 -22.24
CA TRP A 26 -25.34 -12.70 -21.52
C TRP A 26 -25.84 -11.44 -22.21
N LYS A 27 -26.99 -10.95 -21.80
CA LYS A 27 -27.63 -9.74 -22.37
C LYS A 27 -28.11 -8.87 -21.21
N VAL A 28 -27.84 -7.58 -21.28
CA VAL A 28 -28.31 -6.58 -20.32
C VAL A 28 -29.24 -5.62 -21.07
N GLY A 29 -30.52 -5.62 -20.72
CA GLY A 29 -31.54 -4.91 -21.47
C GLY A 29 -31.55 -5.37 -22.93
N ARG A 30 -31.16 -4.50 -23.86
CA ARG A 30 -31.08 -4.82 -25.31
C ARG A 30 -29.65 -5.14 -25.77
N THR A 31 -28.63 -4.92 -24.97
CA THR A 31 -27.22 -5.03 -25.37
C THR A 31 -26.68 -6.43 -25.08
N PRO A 32 -26.17 -7.16 -26.09
CA PRO A 32 -25.51 -8.45 -25.88
C PRO A 32 -24.05 -8.27 -25.45
N HIS A 33 -23.59 -9.12 -24.53
CA HIS A 33 -22.20 -9.17 -24.04
C HIS A 33 -21.65 -10.58 -24.13
N SER A 34 -20.31 -10.69 -24.24
CA SER A 34 -19.61 -11.98 -24.21
C SER A 34 -18.23 -11.83 -23.57
N SER A 35 -17.78 -12.90 -22.93
CA SER A 35 -16.43 -13.03 -22.41
C SER A 35 -15.89 -14.41 -22.74
N THR A 36 -14.58 -14.51 -23.05
CA THR A 36 -13.91 -15.76 -23.39
C THR A 36 -12.81 -16.04 -22.39
N LEU A 37 -12.89 -17.19 -21.71
CA LEU A 37 -11.95 -17.60 -20.68
C LEU A 37 -11.23 -18.88 -21.10
N GLY A 38 -9.97 -19.04 -20.66
CA GLY A 38 -9.12 -20.18 -21.04
C GLY A 38 -9.38 -21.45 -20.22
N ASN A 39 -10.16 -21.36 -19.14
CA ASN A 39 -10.43 -22.49 -18.23
C ASN A 39 -11.94 -22.58 -17.96
N LYS A 40 -12.47 -23.82 -18.00
CA LYS A 40 -13.90 -24.08 -17.76
C LYS A 40 -14.32 -23.68 -16.34
N ALA A 41 -13.52 -23.98 -15.33
CA ALA A 41 -13.83 -23.61 -13.95
C ALA A 41 -13.91 -22.09 -13.76
N GLN A 42 -13.03 -21.32 -14.42
CA GLN A 42 -13.11 -19.86 -14.42
C GLN A 42 -14.38 -19.34 -15.11
N ALA A 43 -14.79 -20.00 -16.22
CA ALA A 43 -16.01 -19.65 -16.91
C ALA A 43 -17.26 -19.94 -16.09
N ASP A 44 -17.30 -21.10 -15.43
CA ASP A 44 -18.39 -21.50 -14.52
C ASP A 44 -18.48 -20.54 -13.32
N ASN A 45 -17.36 -20.17 -12.71
CA ASN A 45 -17.31 -19.21 -11.60
C ASN A 45 -17.81 -17.82 -12.04
N PHE A 46 -17.30 -17.30 -13.14
CA PHE A 46 -17.70 -15.99 -13.66
C PHE A 46 -19.21 -15.93 -13.97
N LEU A 47 -19.77 -16.99 -14.60
CA LEU A 47 -21.21 -17.06 -14.86
C LEU A 47 -22.01 -17.19 -13.56
N SER A 48 -21.49 -17.91 -12.56
CA SER A 48 -22.10 -18.04 -11.24
C SER A 48 -22.16 -16.69 -10.52
N ASP A 49 -21.10 -15.92 -10.57
CA ASP A 49 -21.01 -14.59 -9.96
C ASP A 49 -21.99 -13.61 -10.60
N LEU A 50 -22.07 -13.59 -11.94
CA LEU A 50 -23.08 -12.80 -12.65
C LEU A 50 -24.53 -13.17 -12.25
N ARG A 51 -24.82 -14.47 -12.15
CA ARG A 51 -26.13 -14.97 -11.72
C ARG A 51 -26.43 -14.62 -10.26
N GLN A 52 -25.42 -14.68 -9.39
CA GLN A 52 -25.57 -14.31 -8.00
C GLN A 52 -25.89 -12.82 -7.84
N ALA A 53 -25.18 -11.95 -8.57
CA ALA A 53 -25.47 -10.52 -8.59
C ALA A 53 -26.89 -10.22 -9.06
N ALA A 54 -27.35 -10.90 -10.12
CA ALA A 54 -28.73 -10.75 -10.61
C ALA A 54 -29.78 -11.22 -9.59
N ARG A 55 -29.52 -12.33 -8.84
CA ARG A 55 -30.39 -12.79 -7.75
C ARG A 55 -30.43 -11.82 -6.58
N ASN A 56 -29.30 -11.17 -6.29
CA ASN A 56 -29.21 -10.13 -5.26
C ASN A 56 -29.89 -8.81 -5.67
N GLY A 57 -30.45 -8.72 -6.87
CA GLY A 57 -31.10 -7.52 -7.35
C GLY A 57 -30.15 -6.39 -7.69
N GLU A 58 -28.90 -6.70 -8.07
CA GLU A 58 -27.93 -5.69 -8.49
C GLU A 58 -28.24 -5.16 -9.89
N ALA A 59 -28.03 -3.87 -10.10
CA ALA A 59 -28.13 -3.25 -11.40
C ALA A 59 -26.89 -3.61 -12.25
N PHE A 60 -27.13 -3.91 -13.53
CA PHE A 60 -26.08 -4.16 -14.51
C PHE A 60 -25.90 -2.94 -15.41
N ASP A 61 -24.66 -2.57 -15.68
CA ASP A 61 -24.37 -1.52 -16.64
C ASP A 61 -24.53 -2.02 -18.08
N THR A 62 -25.26 -1.25 -18.91
CA THR A 62 -25.56 -1.65 -20.28
C THR A 62 -24.36 -1.59 -21.22
N ASP A 63 -23.31 -0.84 -20.89
CA ASP A 63 -22.14 -0.63 -21.74
C ASP A 63 -21.06 -1.70 -21.45
N THR A 64 -20.85 -2.04 -20.19
CA THR A 64 -19.90 -3.08 -19.78
C THR A 64 -20.51 -4.47 -19.65
N GLY A 65 -21.82 -4.56 -19.45
CA GLY A 65 -22.54 -5.81 -19.22
C GLY A 65 -22.34 -6.39 -17.82
N LEU A 66 -21.67 -5.70 -16.93
CA LEU A 66 -21.30 -6.18 -15.60
C LEU A 66 -22.20 -5.59 -14.50
N PRO A 67 -22.43 -6.33 -13.39
CA PRO A 67 -23.14 -5.79 -12.23
C PRO A 67 -22.28 -4.75 -11.50
N ASP A 68 -22.92 -3.85 -10.77
CA ASP A 68 -22.25 -2.78 -10.03
C ASP A 68 -21.16 -3.29 -9.07
N SER A 69 -21.34 -4.45 -8.48
CA SER A 69 -20.32 -5.11 -7.63
C SER A 69 -19.09 -5.52 -8.44
N MET A 70 -19.28 -6.07 -9.63
CA MET A 70 -18.18 -6.46 -10.53
C MET A 70 -17.56 -5.25 -11.24
N ILE A 71 -18.34 -4.22 -11.56
CA ILE A 71 -17.79 -2.96 -12.09
C ILE A 71 -16.96 -2.28 -11.03
N ARG A 72 -17.38 -2.26 -9.79
CA ARG A 72 -16.55 -1.80 -8.66
C ARG A 72 -15.30 -2.66 -8.44
N ALA A 73 -15.37 -3.94 -8.75
CA ALA A 73 -14.23 -4.85 -8.72
C ALA A 73 -13.36 -4.78 -9.99
N THR A 74 -13.93 -4.42 -11.15
CA THR A 74 -13.29 -4.39 -12.49
C THR A 74 -13.05 -2.97 -13.00
N SER A 75 -13.87 -1.96 -12.60
CA SER A 75 -13.43 -0.59 -12.65
C SER A 75 -12.24 -0.55 -11.75
N HIS A 76 -11.12 -0.26 -12.33
CA HIS A 76 -9.84 -0.04 -11.70
C HIS A 76 -10.07 0.70 -10.39
N GLY A 77 -10.36 -0.06 -9.33
CA GLY A 77 -10.34 0.47 -8.00
C GLY A 77 -9.01 1.17 -7.93
N ARG A 78 -8.99 2.40 -7.45
CA ARG A 78 -7.80 3.22 -7.31
C ARG A 78 -6.60 2.32 -7.01
N SER A 79 -5.53 2.44 -7.79
CA SER A 79 -4.35 1.60 -7.59
C SER A 79 -3.80 1.84 -6.17
N TRP A 80 -3.20 0.82 -5.59
CA TRP A 80 -2.60 0.94 -4.26
C TRP A 80 -1.56 2.08 -4.19
N LEU A 81 -0.76 2.25 -5.25
CA LEU A 81 0.18 3.37 -5.35
C LEU A 81 -0.56 4.71 -5.30
N GLU A 82 -1.54 4.90 -6.17
CA GLU A 82 -2.30 6.15 -6.27
C GLU A 82 -3.05 6.46 -4.97
N PHE A 83 -3.61 5.44 -4.31
CA PHE A 83 -4.25 5.56 -3.02
C PHE A 83 -3.26 6.01 -1.94
N CYS A 84 -2.07 5.40 -1.87
CA CYS A 84 -1.03 5.78 -0.93
C CYS A 84 -0.54 7.22 -1.16
N LEU A 85 -0.40 7.66 -2.42
CA LEU A 85 -0.03 9.03 -2.74
C LEU A 85 -1.06 10.03 -2.20
N SER A 86 -2.35 9.77 -2.43
CA SER A 86 -3.40 10.66 -1.91
C SER A 86 -3.54 10.61 -0.38
N TYR A 87 -3.23 9.47 0.25
CA TYR A 87 -3.14 9.41 1.70
C TYR A 87 -2.02 10.30 2.24
N VAL A 88 -0.86 10.30 1.58
CA VAL A 88 0.25 11.22 1.90
C VAL A 88 -0.22 12.66 1.77
N ASP A 89 -0.85 13.02 0.66
CA ASP A 89 -1.30 14.40 0.40
C ASP A 89 -2.30 14.88 1.46
N MET A 90 -3.21 14.02 1.89
CA MET A 90 -4.16 14.30 2.96
C MET A 90 -3.46 14.51 4.31
N LYS A 91 -2.44 13.69 4.63
CA LYS A 91 -1.72 13.77 5.92
C LYS A 91 -0.66 14.85 5.98
N TRP A 92 -0.10 15.23 4.83
CA TRP A 92 1.10 16.07 4.74
C TRP A 92 1.00 17.43 5.44
N PRO A 93 -0.09 18.21 5.28
CA PRO A 93 -0.17 19.56 5.87
C PRO A 93 -0.08 19.54 7.40
N ALA A 94 -0.72 18.57 8.04
CA ALA A 94 -0.81 18.47 9.50
C ALA A 94 0.35 17.68 10.15
N ALA A 95 1.20 17.02 9.34
CA ALA A 95 2.26 16.15 9.87
C ALA A 95 3.54 16.94 10.18
N ALA A 96 4.12 16.69 11.36
CA ALA A 96 5.45 17.20 11.71
C ALA A 96 6.54 16.59 10.79
N PRO A 97 7.69 17.27 10.58
CA PRO A 97 8.75 16.81 9.67
C PRO A 97 9.18 15.36 9.92
N LYS A 98 9.44 14.97 11.16
CA LYS A 98 9.84 13.59 11.53
C LYS A 98 8.72 12.56 11.24
N THR A 99 7.46 12.98 11.35
CA THR A 99 6.31 12.14 11.01
C THR A 99 6.22 11.95 9.49
N ARG A 100 6.48 12.99 8.71
CA ARG A 100 6.56 12.91 7.25
C ARG A 100 7.64 11.93 6.80
N ASP A 101 8.84 12.00 7.37
CA ASP A 101 9.92 11.04 7.08
C ASP A 101 9.52 9.61 7.42
N GLY A 102 8.89 9.42 8.58
CA GLY A 102 8.39 8.10 9.00
C GLY A 102 7.31 7.54 8.08
N LEU A 103 6.43 8.40 7.58
CA LEU A 103 5.37 8.07 6.63
C LEU A 103 5.97 7.63 5.29
N ILE A 104 6.88 8.44 4.72
CA ILE A 104 7.58 8.13 3.47
C ILE A 104 8.35 6.82 3.59
N ASP A 105 9.11 6.63 4.67
CA ASP A 105 9.91 5.41 4.89
C ASP A 105 9.03 4.15 4.95
N ALA A 106 7.89 4.23 5.63
CA ALA A 106 6.96 3.11 5.72
C ALA A 106 6.32 2.79 4.36
N LEU A 107 5.76 3.81 3.68
CA LEU A 107 5.07 3.61 2.41
C LEU A 107 6.01 3.17 1.29
N ALA A 108 7.24 3.67 1.24
CA ALA A 108 8.25 3.21 0.29
C ALA A 108 8.62 1.72 0.49
N THR A 109 8.39 1.16 1.68
CA THR A 109 8.55 -0.29 1.94
C THR A 109 7.29 -1.07 1.57
N ILE A 110 6.11 -0.50 1.78
CA ILE A 110 4.80 -1.16 1.67
C ILE A 110 4.30 -1.21 0.21
N ILE A 111 4.43 -0.10 -0.52
CA ILE A 111 3.87 0.02 -1.88
C ILE A 111 4.38 -1.06 -2.83
N PRO A 112 5.70 -1.36 -2.90
CA PRO A 112 6.22 -2.35 -3.86
C PRO A 112 5.84 -3.80 -3.55
N VAL A 113 5.14 -4.06 -2.45
CA VAL A 113 4.69 -5.41 -2.07
C VAL A 113 3.35 -5.77 -2.72
N VAL A 114 2.52 -4.77 -3.00
CA VAL A 114 1.17 -4.96 -3.55
C VAL A 114 1.18 -4.70 -5.04
N VAL A 115 1.82 -5.60 -5.76
CA VAL A 115 1.96 -5.57 -7.22
C VAL A 115 1.49 -6.88 -7.83
N GLY A 116 0.98 -6.83 -9.07
CA GLY A 116 0.47 -7.99 -9.81
C GLY A 116 1.52 -8.72 -10.63
N GLU A 117 2.69 -8.13 -10.83
CA GLU A 117 3.78 -8.67 -11.64
C GLU A 117 5.10 -8.58 -10.89
N GLU A 118 6.03 -9.47 -11.19
CA GLU A 118 7.39 -9.37 -10.68
C GLU A 118 8.14 -8.21 -11.34
N ALA A 119 9.03 -7.58 -10.56
CA ALA A 119 9.83 -6.49 -11.08
C ALA A 119 10.78 -7.01 -12.19
N PRO A 120 10.98 -6.24 -13.28
CA PRO A 120 11.93 -6.59 -14.31
C PRO A 120 13.35 -6.81 -13.77
N ASP A 121 14.13 -7.63 -14.47
CA ASP A 121 15.53 -7.85 -14.13
C ASP A 121 16.30 -6.53 -13.98
N GLY A 122 17.07 -6.42 -12.90
CA GLY A 122 17.81 -5.20 -12.55
C GLY A 122 17.03 -4.13 -11.78
N MET A 123 15.74 -4.34 -11.57
CA MET A 123 14.89 -3.45 -10.74
C MET A 123 14.66 -4.09 -9.37
N ASP A 124 15.58 -3.87 -8.45
CA ASP A 124 15.49 -4.41 -7.10
C ASP A 124 14.59 -3.56 -6.18
N ARG A 125 14.31 -4.09 -4.99
CA ARG A 125 13.52 -3.38 -3.96
C ARG A 125 14.16 -2.07 -3.53
N GLY A 126 15.48 -1.95 -3.55
CA GLY A 126 16.22 -0.75 -3.21
C GLY A 126 15.94 0.37 -4.21
N THR A 127 15.98 0.05 -5.48
CA THR A 127 15.67 0.97 -6.61
C THR A 127 14.23 1.47 -6.52
N LEU A 128 13.25 0.57 -6.35
CA LEU A 128 11.83 0.93 -6.20
C LEU A 128 11.60 1.83 -4.99
N ARG A 129 12.18 1.46 -3.86
CA ARG A 129 12.07 2.26 -2.63
C ARG A 129 12.74 3.62 -2.78
N GLY A 130 13.91 3.69 -3.40
CA GLY A 130 14.61 4.93 -3.68
C GLY A 130 13.78 5.86 -4.57
N ALA A 131 13.23 5.34 -5.65
CA ALA A 131 12.36 6.08 -6.57
C ALA A 131 11.13 6.66 -5.83
N LEU A 132 10.42 5.84 -5.06
CA LEU A 132 9.28 6.28 -4.25
C LEU A 132 9.65 7.36 -3.23
N ARG A 133 10.75 7.15 -2.49
CA ARG A 133 11.17 8.03 -1.41
C ARG A 133 11.58 9.41 -1.90
N HIS A 134 12.31 9.47 -3.00
CA HIS A 134 12.94 10.70 -3.46
C HIS A 134 12.15 11.45 -4.53
N PHE A 135 11.22 10.77 -5.26
CA PHE A 135 10.57 11.37 -6.42
C PHE A 135 9.04 11.21 -6.47
N ALA A 136 8.41 10.46 -5.55
CA ALA A 136 6.96 10.23 -5.61
C ALA A 136 6.21 10.57 -4.32
N LEU A 137 6.70 10.13 -3.16
CA LEU A 137 5.91 10.20 -1.92
C LEU A 137 5.82 11.61 -1.34
N ALA A 138 6.91 12.37 -1.29
CA ALA A 138 6.83 13.74 -0.81
C ALA A 138 6.23 14.65 -1.89
N PRO A 139 5.19 15.46 -1.61
CA PRO A 139 4.57 16.32 -2.62
C PRO A 139 5.57 17.20 -3.38
N ALA A 140 6.47 17.86 -2.67
CA ALA A 140 7.49 18.73 -3.28
C ALA A 140 8.53 17.97 -4.12
N SER A 141 8.73 16.67 -3.90
CA SER A 141 9.70 15.90 -4.67
C SER A 141 9.17 15.42 -6.03
N ARG A 142 7.87 15.51 -6.25
CA ARG A 142 7.24 15.13 -7.54
C ARG A 142 7.54 16.10 -8.67
N GLU A 143 7.96 17.32 -8.33
CA GLU A 143 8.34 18.37 -9.28
C GLU A 143 9.84 18.36 -9.63
N LEU A 144 10.62 17.47 -8.97
CA LEU A 144 12.04 17.35 -9.21
C LEU A 144 12.33 16.55 -10.47
N ASP A 145 13.45 16.87 -11.13
CA ASP A 145 13.97 16.08 -12.24
C ASP A 145 14.25 14.65 -11.78
N CYS A 146 13.51 13.70 -12.34
CA CYS A 146 13.60 12.31 -11.98
C CYS A 146 14.64 11.60 -12.87
N PRO A 147 15.68 10.96 -12.28
CA PRO A 147 16.64 10.19 -13.05
C PRO A 147 15.96 9.08 -13.86
N PRO A 148 16.46 8.72 -15.07
CA PRO A 148 15.81 7.74 -15.95
C PRO A 148 15.50 6.41 -15.29
N ALA A 149 16.39 5.91 -14.43
CA ALA A 149 16.18 4.66 -13.69
C ALA A 149 15.00 4.77 -12.71
N ALA A 150 14.91 5.87 -11.95
CA ALA A 150 13.80 6.10 -11.03
C ALA A 150 12.47 6.35 -11.77
N ALA A 151 12.50 7.09 -12.88
CA ALA A 151 11.33 7.29 -13.73
C ALA A 151 10.81 5.96 -14.32
N THR A 152 11.71 5.04 -14.70
CA THR A 152 11.34 3.71 -15.17
C THR A 152 10.72 2.88 -14.05
N ALA A 153 11.28 2.94 -12.85
CA ALA A 153 10.75 2.25 -11.66
C ALA A 153 9.35 2.76 -11.29
N LEU A 154 9.12 4.06 -11.31
CA LEU A 154 7.80 4.64 -11.01
C LEU A 154 6.77 4.27 -12.06
N ARG A 155 7.10 4.36 -13.36
CA ARG A 155 6.20 3.94 -14.45
C ARG A 155 5.84 2.45 -14.37
N TRP A 156 6.78 1.61 -13.97
CA TRP A 156 6.49 0.20 -13.73
C TRP A 156 5.54 0.02 -12.55
N LEU A 157 5.78 0.69 -11.42
CA LEU A 157 4.90 0.65 -10.25
C LEU A 157 3.49 1.12 -10.57
N GLU A 158 3.31 2.15 -11.39
CA GLU A 158 2.00 2.62 -11.84
C GLU A 158 1.20 1.53 -12.56
N LYS A 159 1.88 0.74 -13.41
CA LYS A 159 1.25 -0.35 -14.16
C LYS A 159 1.04 -1.62 -13.33
N ALA A 160 2.01 -1.97 -12.49
CA ALA A 160 2.02 -3.20 -11.73
C ALA A 160 1.23 -3.11 -10.42
N SER A 161 0.96 -1.91 -9.92
CA SER A 161 0.25 -1.70 -8.66
C SER A 161 -1.17 -2.25 -8.72
N LEU A 162 -1.49 -3.16 -7.80
CA LEU A 162 -2.80 -3.76 -7.69
C LEU A 162 -3.84 -2.76 -7.14
N PRO A 163 -5.14 -2.97 -7.39
CA PRO A 163 -6.20 -2.17 -6.78
C PRO A 163 -6.18 -2.25 -5.25
N VAL A 164 -6.68 -1.21 -4.57
CA VAL A 164 -6.80 -1.17 -3.10
C VAL A 164 -7.56 -2.37 -2.55
N SER A 165 -8.57 -2.85 -3.25
CA SER A 165 -9.36 -4.03 -2.87
C SER A 165 -8.52 -5.31 -2.68
N GLU A 166 -7.40 -5.44 -3.42
CA GLU A 166 -6.48 -6.57 -3.28
C GLU A 166 -5.74 -6.57 -1.93
N VAL A 167 -5.46 -5.39 -1.37
CA VAL A 167 -4.85 -5.28 -0.03
C VAL A 167 -5.80 -5.80 1.05
N GLY A 168 -7.10 -5.77 0.81
CA GLY A 168 -8.12 -6.37 1.67
C GLY A 168 -8.03 -7.91 1.77
N LYS A 169 -7.33 -8.57 0.85
CA LYS A 169 -7.11 -10.01 0.90
C LYS A 169 -6.03 -10.36 1.93
N PRO A 170 -6.24 -11.37 2.79
CA PRO A 170 -5.30 -11.73 3.86
C PRO A 170 -3.87 -11.98 3.38
N GLN A 171 -3.71 -12.54 2.19
CA GLN A 171 -2.40 -12.85 1.60
C GLN A 171 -1.55 -11.58 1.36
N HIS A 172 -2.14 -10.52 0.79
CA HIS A 172 -1.42 -9.28 0.52
C HIS A 172 -1.14 -8.50 1.80
N ALA A 173 -2.13 -8.43 2.71
CA ALA A 173 -1.92 -7.81 4.01
C ALA A 173 -0.82 -8.50 4.82
N ARG A 174 -0.74 -9.85 4.77
CA ARG A 174 0.35 -10.61 5.38
C ARG A 174 1.69 -10.34 4.71
N ALA A 175 1.75 -10.34 3.37
CA ALA A 175 2.98 -10.02 2.63
C ALA A 175 3.54 -8.65 3.02
N VAL A 176 2.67 -7.65 3.24
CA VAL A 176 3.09 -6.32 3.74
C VAL A 176 3.67 -6.42 5.16
N LEU A 177 3.03 -7.18 6.07
CA LEU A 177 3.55 -7.37 7.43
C LEU A 177 4.90 -8.08 7.44
N ASP A 178 5.10 -9.06 6.56
CA ASP A 178 6.37 -9.77 6.42
C ASP A 178 7.45 -8.82 5.84
N ALA A 179 7.11 -8.01 4.84
CA ALA A 179 8.04 -7.05 4.25
C ALA A 179 8.51 -5.96 5.21
N ILE A 180 7.65 -5.46 6.11
CA ILE A 180 8.06 -4.49 7.14
C ILE A 180 8.87 -5.12 8.27
N SER A 181 8.84 -6.44 8.40
CA SER A 181 9.58 -7.19 9.42
C SER A 181 11.04 -7.44 9.05
N VAL A 182 11.42 -7.12 7.81
CA VAL A 182 12.77 -7.33 7.29
C VAL A 182 13.39 -6.00 6.86
N THR A 183 14.69 -5.83 7.11
CA THR A 183 15.48 -4.69 6.61
C THR A 183 15.84 -4.87 5.13
N GLN A 184 16.41 -3.86 4.49
CA GLN A 184 16.87 -3.96 3.10
C GLN A 184 17.96 -5.03 2.91
N ASP A 185 18.78 -5.26 3.94
CA ASP A 185 19.87 -6.25 3.94
C ASP A 185 19.37 -7.67 4.25
N GLY A 186 18.03 -7.88 4.30
CA GLY A 186 17.45 -9.19 4.61
C GLY A 186 17.48 -9.59 6.08
N ARG A 187 17.95 -8.72 6.99
CA ARG A 187 17.98 -8.98 8.43
C ARG A 187 16.62 -8.67 9.07
N ALA A 188 16.38 -9.22 10.25
CA ALA A 188 15.21 -8.87 11.04
C ALA A 188 15.22 -7.36 11.41
N ALA A 189 14.13 -6.67 11.16
CA ALA A 189 13.99 -5.27 11.56
C ALA A 189 13.78 -5.15 13.08
N SER A 190 14.18 -4.02 13.68
CA SER A 190 13.95 -3.77 15.10
C SER A 190 12.46 -3.71 15.42
N ALA A 191 12.05 -4.14 16.62
CA ALA A 191 10.65 -4.12 17.06
C ALA A 191 10.03 -2.72 16.96
N THR A 192 10.78 -1.67 17.27
CA THR A 192 10.34 -0.27 17.14
C THR A 192 10.09 0.13 15.67
N THR A 193 10.95 -0.31 14.74
CA THR A 193 10.78 -0.05 13.31
C THR A 193 9.53 -0.77 12.78
N ILE A 194 9.35 -2.03 13.15
CA ILE A 194 8.18 -2.82 12.77
C ILE A 194 6.90 -2.19 13.30
N ALA A 195 6.86 -1.83 14.59
CA ALA A 195 5.71 -1.19 15.22
C ALA A 195 5.33 0.12 14.51
N ARG A 196 6.32 0.97 14.20
CA ARG A 196 6.11 2.24 13.49
C ARG A 196 5.55 2.01 12.08
N LYS A 197 6.17 1.14 11.28
CA LYS A 197 5.70 0.86 9.90
C LYS A 197 4.33 0.21 9.88
N ARG A 198 4.07 -0.72 10.83
CA ARG A 198 2.75 -1.32 11.00
C ARG A 198 1.69 -0.28 11.35
N SER A 199 2.00 0.67 12.23
CA SER A 199 1.07 1.76 12.58
C SER A 199 0.70 2.60 11.36
N VAL A 200 1.68 2.93 10.49
CA VAL A 200 1.40 3.63 9.22
C VAL A 200 0.49 2.78 8.34
N PHE A 201 0.81 1.50 8.14
CA PHE A 201 -0.02 0.60 7.33
C PHE A 201 -1.45 0.51 7.86
N ALA A 202 -1.62 0.30 9.17
CA ALA A 202 -2.94 0.25 9.80
C ALA A 202 -3.74 1.55 9.61
N ASN A 203 -3.08 2.71 9.63
CA ASN A 203 -3.73 3.99 9.38
C ASN A 203 -4.16 4.15 7.91
N VAL A 204 -3.34 3.71 6.95
CA VAL A 204 -3.69 3.70 5.52
C VAL A 204 -4.90 2.79 5.26
N ILE A 205 -4.89 1.59 5.84
CA ILE A 205 -6.03 0.65 5.73
C ILE A 205 -7.30 1.24 6.36
N ARG A 206 -7.20 1.88 7.53
CA ARG A 206 -8.35 2.53 8.15
C ARG A 206 -8.91 3.63 7.26
N TYR A 207 -8.06 4.41 6.62
CA TYR A 207 -8.48 5.42 5.64
C TYR A 207 -9.13 4.80 4.41
N ALA A 208 -8.66 3.64 3.95
CA ALA A 208 -9.31 2.90 2.85
C ALA A 208 -10.71 2.39 3.24
N VAL A 209 -10.91 1.98 4.49
CA VAL A 209 -12.24 1.62 5.02
C VAL A 209 -13.14 2.85 5.18
N GLU A 210 -12.60 3.97 5.64
CA GLU A 210 -13.32 5.25 5.77
C GLU A 210 -13.83 5.76 4.41
N LEU A 211 -13.05 5.58 3.35
CA LEU A 211 -13.43 5.94 1.98
C LEU A 211 -14.22 4.84 1.23
N GLU A 212 -14.62 3.79 1.91
CA GLU A 212 -15.37 2.65 1.34
C GLU A 212 -14.61 1.88 0.23
N GLU A 213 -13.30 2.12 0.06
CA GLU A 213 -12.44 1.35 -0.84
C GLU A 213 -12.21 -0.08 -0.32
N LEU A 214 -12.33 -0.29 1.00
CA LEU A 214 -12.32 -1.59 1.65
C LEU A 214 -13.57 -1.78 2.51
N PRO A 215 -14.21 -2.96 2.47
CA PRO A 215 -15.42 -3.24 3.27
C PRO A 215 -15.12 -3.43 4.76
N SER A 216 -13.89 -3.79 5.11
CA SER A 216 -13.44 -4.01 6.50
C SER A 216 -11.92 -4.01 6.57
N ASN A 217 -11.38 -3.84 7.79
CA ASN A 217 -9.94 -3.87 8.02
C ASN A 217 -9.41 -5.33 7.96
N PRO A 218 -8.55 -5.67 6.98
CA PRO A 218 -8.00 -7.03 6.86
C PRO A 218 -7.08 -7.40 8.04
N LEU A 219 -6.50 -6.42 8.74
CA LEU A 219 -5.58 -6.66 9.86
C LEU A 219 -6.29 -7.28 11.07
N ASP A 220 -7.59 -7.06 11.23
CA ASP A 220 -8.38 -7.60 12.35
C ASP A 220 -8.59 -9.12 12.22
N ARG A 221 -8.46 -9.65 11.01
CA ARG A 221 -8.60 -11.08 10.71
C ARG A 221 -7.27 -11.85 10.69
N LEU A 222 -6.15 -11.12 10.76
CA LEU A 222 -4.82 -11.74 10.67
C LEU A 222 -4.28 -12.12 12.04
N SER A 223 -3.98 -13.40 12.22
CA SER A 223 -3.21 -13.88 13.36
C SER A 223 -1.73 -13.49 13.21
N TRP A 224 -1.41 -12.24 13.49
CA TRP A 224 -0.05 -11.72 13.45
C TRP A 224 0.27 -11.00 14.78
N LYS A 225 1.35 -11.44 15.41
CA LYS A 225 1.81 -10.83 16.67
C LYS A 225 3.02 -9.95 16.40
N PRO A 226 2.95 -8.65 16.73
CA PRO A 226 4.11 -7.78 16.63
C PRO A 226 5.20 -8.24 17.61
N PRO A 227 6.49 -8.12 17.25
CA PRO A 227 7.56 -8.34 18.20
C PRO A 227 7.43 -7.35 19.37
N LYS A 228 7.73 -7.82 20.57
CA LYS A 228 7.66 -6.97 21.76
C LYS A 228 8.73 -5.87 21.67
N VAL A 229 8.31 -4.63 21.80
CA VAL A 229 9.23 -3.50 21.95
C VAL A 229 9.74 -3.52 23.39
N SER A 230 11.05 -3.61 23.56
CA SER A 230 11.66 -3.45 24.89
C SER A 230 11.70 -1.95 25.21
N GLU A 231 10.97 -1.55 26.23
CA GLU A 231 11.01 -0.19 26.77
C GLU A 231 12.17 0.03 27.73
N VAL A 232 12.97 -1.03 27.96
CA VAL A 232 14.12 -0.95 28.87
C VAL A 232 15.19 -0.08 28.20
N VAL A 233 15.38 1.10 28.75
CA VAL A 233 16.51 1.95 28.41
C VAL A 233 17.78 1.26 28.92
N ASP A 234 18.67 0.88 28.00
CA ASP A 234 19.98 0.34 28.41
C ASP A 234 20.76 1.43 29.13
N ARG A 235 20.90 1.26 30.46
CA ARG A 235 21.60 2.23 31.31
C ARG A 235 23.05 2.46 30.87
N ARG A 236 23.64 1.56 30.08
CA ARG A 236 24.99 1.73 29.53
C ARG A 236 25.05 2.82 28.45
N VAL A 237 23.92 3.12 27.81
CA VAL A 237 23.80 4.14 26.75
C VAL A 237 23.37 5.49 27.34
N VAL A 238 22.94 5.52 28.60
CA VAL A 238 22.57 6.76 29.28
C VAL A 238 23.83 7.49 29.73
N VAL A 239 24.04 8.63 29.13
CA VAL A 239 25.17 9.52 29.47
C VAL A 239 25.02 9.97 30.93
N ASN A 240 26.00 9.74 31.77
CA ASN A 240 25.99 10.25 33.14
C ASN A 240 26.17 11.78 33.16
N PRO A 241 25.82 12.48 34.29
CA PRO A 241 25.86 13.94 34.33
C PRO A 241 27.24 14.55 34.03
N ARG A 242 28.34 13.84 34.32
CA ARG A 242 29.70 14.28 34.01
C ARG A 242 29.95 14.20 32.49
N GLN A 243 29.64 13.09 31.88
CA GLN A 243 29.75 12.89 30.42
C GLN A 243 28.85 13.86 29.64
N ALA A 244 27.65 14.13 30.15
CA ALA A 244 26.76 15.11 29.56
C ALA A 244 27.37 16.53 29.54
N ARG A 245 28.03 16.94 30.62
CA ARG A 245 28.72 18.25 30.68
C ARG A 245 29.91 18.29 29.73
N GLU A 246 30.69 17.21 29.64
CA GLU A 246 31.83 17.10 28.72
C GLU A 246 31.35 17.21 27.26
N LEU A 247 30.28 16.49 26.88
CA LEU A 247 29.67 16.58 25.54
C LEU A 247 29.17 17.98 25.24
N LEU A 248 28.45 18.64 26.16
CA LEU A 248 28.00 20.01 26.00
C LEU A 248 29.15 20.99 25.82
N THR A 249 30.25 20.78 26.51
CA THR A 249 31.45 21.65 26.39
C THR A 249 32.11 21.48 25.01
N VAL A 250 32.15 20.26 24.48
CA VAL A 250 32.69 19.98 23.14
C VAL A 250 31.79 20.55 22.05
N GLU A 251 30.47 20.37 22.16
CA GLU A 251 29.49 20.88 21.18
C GLU A 251 29.44 22.40 21.16
N SER A 252 29.58 23.07 22.30
CA SER A 252 29.60 24.54 22.37
C SER A 252 30.76 25.17 21.59
N ARG A 253 31.81 24.38 21.30
CA ARG A 253 32.97 24.82 20.48
C ARG A 253 32.79 24.65 18.99
N GLN A 254 31.71 23.97 18.53
CA GLN A 254 31.41 23.77 17.12
C GLN A 254 30.47 24.87 16.62
N PHE A 255 30.65 25.33 15.39
CA PHE A 255 29.89 26.44 14.78
C PHE A 255 28.35 26.23 14.80
N ARG A 256 27.85 25.00 14.86
CA ARG A 256 26.45 24.63 15.02
C ARG A 256 26.04 24.25 16.46
N GLY A 257 26.99 24.19 17.38
CA GLY A 257 26.77 23.71 18.73
C GLY A 257 25.94 24.64 19.63
N HIS A 258 25.88 25.94 19.32
CA HIS A 258 25.13 26.90 20.12
C HIS A 258 23.62 26.59 20.22
N PHE A 259 23.01 26.08 19.16
CA PHE A 259 21.59 25.71 19.17
C PHE A 259 21.32 24.44 19.98
N HIS A 260 22.21 23.46 19.91
CA HIS A 260 22.11 22.22 20.67
C HIS A 260 22.43 22.45 22.16
N TYR A 261 23.42 23.28 22.45
CA TYR A 261 23.77 23.64 23.82
C TYR A 261 22.60 24.29 24.56
N ALA A 262 21.88 25.23 23.94
CA ALA A 262 20.70 25.87 24.52
C ALA A 262 19.56 24.87 24.75
N ALA A 263 19.30 23.94 23.81
CA ALA A 263 18.24 22.95 23.94
C ALA A 263 18.51 21.93 25.06
N PHE A 264 19.74 21.41 25.16
CA PHE A 264 20.11 20.47 26.22
C PHE A 264 20.30 21.12 27.61
N GLY A 265 20.76 22.38 27.64
CA GLY A 265 20.90 23.15 28.87
C GLY A 265 19.57 23.38 29.60
N VAL A 266 18.50 23.65 28.85
CA VAL A 266 17.15 23.80 29.38
C VAL A 266 16.60 22.47 29.93
N GLN A 267 16.86 21.34 29.27
CA GLN A 267 16.45 20.02 29.78
C GLN A 267 17.14 19.64 31.08
N LEU A 268 18.42 19.93 31.25
CA LEU A 268 19.18 19.60 32.46
C LEU A 268 18.77 20.51 33.66
N SER A 269 18.31 21.73 33.44
CA SER A 269 17.82 22.61 34.49
C SER A 269 16.45 22.16 35.05
N ASN A 270 15.60 21.55 34.23
CA ASN A 270 14.29 21.02 34.64
C ASN A 270 14.36 19.70 35.43
N TRP A 271 15.55 19.06 35.50
CA TRP A 271 15.76 17.84 36.32
C TRP A 271 16.22 18.15 37.76
N ARG A 272 16.33 19.41 38.15
CA ARG A 272 16.71 19.84 39.49
C ARG A 272 15.58 20.36 40.38
N SER A 273 14.36 20.37 39.84
CA SER A 273 13.13 20.62 40.60
C SER A 273 12.31 19.31 40.67
#